data_df5a3f30118a071fc4151089022dbcbe
#
_entry.id   df5a3f30118a071fc4151089022dbcbe
#
_cell.length_a   1.000
_cell.length_b   1.000
_cell.length_c   1.000
_cell.angle_alpha   90.00
_cell.angle_beta   90.00
_cell.angle_gamma   90.00
#
_symmetry.space_group_name_H-M   'P 1'
#
loop_
_entity.id
_entity.type
_entity.pdbx_description
1 polymer ?
#
loop_
_entity_poly.entity_id
_entity_poly.type
_entity_poly.pdbx_seq_one_letter_code
_entity_poly.pdbx_strand_id
1 'polypeptide(L)'
;MKNVAEQTIYYVDTGDYLEEVVLRYAEYEESSSLAVALYARPNYFRETDEVNPCTEDVDVFNELYAVITVNLPDSIVLPQGTQFIDTNNHPWVYNWLIENGIAAPTGYCARCGFCLYPAMKFW
;
A
#
# COMPACT_ATOMS: atom_id res chain seq x y z
N MET A 1 -13.64 17.67 -0.62
CA MET A 1 -12.50 17.27 -1.39
C MET A 1 -11.26 17.14 -0.52
N LYS A 2 -10.55 16.08 -0.72
CA LYS A 2 -9.34 15.84 0.07
C LYS A 2 -8.16 16.52 -0.58
N ASN A 3 -7.37 17.20 0.20
CA ASN A 3 -6.20 17.82 -0.38
C ASN A 3 -4.95 17.01 -0.03
N VAL A 4 -3.90 17.30 -0.75
CA VAL A 4 -2.68 16.52 -0.67
C VAL A 4 -2.04 16.61 0.71
N ALA A 5 -2.22 17.73 1.38
CA ALA A 5 -1.59 17.93 2.67
C ALA A 5 -2.12 16.98 3.73
N GLU A 6 -3.27 16.36 3.48
CA GLU A 6 -3.83 15.43 4.44
C GLU A 6 -3.33 14.01 4.28
N GLN A 7 -2.52 13.76 3.27
CA GLN A 7 -1.93 12.44 3.11
C GLN A 7 -0.99 12.14 4.25
N THR A 8 -1.12 10.94 4.79
CA THR A 8 -0.23 10.48 5.85
C THR A 8 0.99 9.82 5.22
N ILE A 9 2.15 10.19 5.70
CA ILE A 9 3.39 9.61 5.22
C ILE A 9 3.82 8.53 6.18
N TYR A 10 4.12 7.37 5.63
CA TYR A 10 4.63 6.23 6.39
C TYR A 10 6.03 5.93 5.93
N TYR A 11 6.74 5.09 6.69
CA TYR A 11 8.13 4.80 6.41
C TYR A 11 8.33 3.31 6.30
N VAL A 12 9.03 2.90 5.25
CA VAL A 12 9.41 1.51 5.05
C VAL A 12 10.91 1.40 5.25
N ASP A 13 11.31 0.53 6.16
CA ASP A 13 12.72 0.31 6.44
C ASP A 13 13.26 -0.67 5.40
N THR A 14 14.08 -0.16 4.49
CA THR A 14 14.64 -0.98 3.42
C THR A 14 15.89 -1.72 3.85
N GLY A 15 16.38 -1.44 5.06
CA GLY A 15 17.66 -1.97 5.49
C GLY A 15 18.79 -1.00 5.29
N ASP A 16 18.66 -0.11 4.33
CA ASP A 16 19.67 0.90 4.05
C ASP A 16 19.20 2.30 4.46
N TYR A 17 17.90 2.52 4.38
CA TYR A 17 17.33 3.81 4.70
C TYR A 17 15.83 3.65 4.91
N LEU A 18 15.19 4.71 5.33
CA LEU A 18 13.73 4.73 5.49
C LEU A 18 13.13 5.37 4.25
N GLU A 19 12.30 4.61 3.57
CA GLU A 19 11.61 5.09 2.38
C GLU A 19 10.28 5.71 2.79
N GLU A 20 10.04 6.94 2.35
CA GLU A 20 8.76 7.61 2.60
C GLU A 20 7.74 7.14 1.59
N VAL A 21 6.57 6.71 2.08
CA VAL A 21 5.53 6.22 1.21
C VAL A 21 4.18 6.74 1.67
N VAL A 22 3.24 6.79 0.73
CA VAL A 22 1.83 7.05 1.04
C VAL A 22 1.01 5.90 0.49
N LEU A 23 -0.18 5.72 1.04
CA LEU A 23 -1.08 4.68 0.57
C LEU A 23 -2.05 5.24 -0.44
N ARG A 24 -2.35 4.44 -1.45
CA ARG A 24 -3.37 4.75 -2.43
C ARG A 24 -4.35 3.60 -2.50
N TYR A 25 -5.61 3.92 -2.42
CA TYR A 25 -6.68 2.93 -2.46
C TYR A 25 -7.37 3.00 -3.80
N ALA A 26 -7.69 1.83 -4.35
CA ALA A 26 -8.39 1.73 -5.62
C ALA A 26 -9.21 0.47 -5.62
N GLU A 27 -9.78 0.14 -6.77
CA GLU A 27 -10.53 -1.08 -6.93
C GLU A 27 -9.98 -1.84 -8.12
N TYR A 28 -9.92 -3.14 -8.00
CA TYR A 28 -9.59 -3.98 -9.13
C TYR A 28 -10.73 -3.92 -10.12
N GLU A 29 -10.40 -3.75 -11.41
CA GLU A 29 -11.43 -3.56 -12.42
C GLU A 29 -12.37 -4.73 -12.53
N GLU A 30 -11.84 -5.92 -12.35
CA GLU A 30 -12.63 -7.11 -12.64
C GLU A 30 -13.56 -7.48 -11.52
N SER A 31 -13.27 -7.08 -10.31
CA SER A 31 -14.02 -7.55 -9.16
C SER A 31 -14.52 -6.45 -8.26
N SER A 32 -14.08 -5.23 -8.49
CA SER A 32 -14.39 -4.09 -7.61
C SER A 32 -13.93 -4.30 -6.19
N SER A 33 -13.02 -5.25 -5.97
CA SER A 33 -12.47 -5.45 -4.65
C SER A 33 -11.33 -4.47 -4.40
N LEU A 34 -10.98 -4.33 -3.15
CA LEU A 34 -10.02 -3.31 -2.71
C LEU A 34 -8.63 -3.61 -3.23
N ALA A 35 -7.96 -2.57 -3.72
CA ALA A 35 -6.57 -2.62 -4.10
C ALA A 35 -5.84 -1.53 -3.32
N VAL A 36 -4.70 -1.89 -2.73
CA VAL A 36 -3.92 -0.94 -1.94
C VAL A 36 -2.49 -0.98 -2.44
N ALA A 37 -1.95 0.19 -2.67
CA ALA A 37 -0.59 0.31 -3.16
C ALA A 37 0.15 1.37 -2.37
N LEU A 38 1.46 1.23 -2.33
CA LEU A 38 2.34 2.21 -1.73
C LEU A 38 3.04 2.97 -2.83
N TYR A 39 3.06 4.28 -2.69
CA TYR A 39 3.72 5.15 -3.65
C TYR A 39 4.80 5.96 -2.95
N ALA A 40 5.92 6.12 -3.64
CA ALA A 40 7.07 6.80 -3.10
C ALA A 40 7.43 7.99 -3.95
N ARG A 41 8.30 8.83 -3.43
CA ARG A 41 8.84 9.95 -4.18
C ARG A 41 9.92 9.43 -5.12
N PRO A 42 9.96 9.92 -6.36
CA PRO A 42 11.09 9.57 -7.22
C PRO A 42 12.40 10.06 -6.63
N ASN A 43 13.45 9.33 -6.88
CA ASN A 43 14.75 9.68 -6.30
C ASN A 43 15.23 11.06 -6.70
N TYR A 44 14.93 11.47 -7.93
CA TYR A 44 15.43 12.76 -8.37
C TYR A 44 14.78 13.92 -7.62
N PHE A 45 13.61 13.70 -7.02
CA PHE A 45 13.01 14.76 -6.22
C PHE A 45 13.81 15.02 -4.94
N ARG A 46 14.45 14.00 -4.42
CA ARG A 46 15.23 14.21 -3.21
C ARG A 46 16.42 15.11 -3.44
N GLU A 47 16.96 15.09 -4.63
CA GLU A 47 18.13 15.89 -4.93
C GLU A 47 17.79 17.30 -5.30
N THR A 48 16.56 17.55 -5.72
CA THR A 48 16.18 18.85 -6.23
C THR A 48 15.01 19.46 -5.51
N ASP A 49 14.65 18.93 -4.37
CA ASP A 49 13.43 19.35 -3.72
C ASP A 49 13.47 20.79 -3.24
N GLU A 50 14.64 21.34 -3.02
CA GLU A 50 14.73 22.72 -2.60
C GLU A 50 14.57 23.68 -3.75
N VAL A 51 14.56 23.19 -4.96
CA VAL A 51 14.68 24.05 -6.12
C VAL A 51 13.39 24.63 -6.59
N ASN A 52 12.30 23.90 -6.40
CA ASN A 52 11.06 24.28 -7.05
C ASN A 52 9.90 24.28 -6.08
N PRO A 53 9.75 25.37 -5.34
CA PRO A 53 8.62 25.43 -4.39
C PRO A 53 7.27 25.42 -5.07
N CYS A 54 7.21 25.71 -6.35
CA CYS A 54 5.93 25.68 -7.05
C CYS A 54 5.34 24.30 -7.16
N THR A 55 6.15 23.28 -6.91
CA THR A 55 5.66 21.92 -7.03
C THR A 55 5.06 21.39 -5.76
N GLU A 56 4.95 22.21 -4.73
CA GLU A 56 4.43 21.69 -3.46
C GLU A 56 3.01 21.19 -3.60
N ASP A 57 2.25 21.72 -4.54
CA ASP A 57 0.89 21.26 -4.78
C ASP A 57 0.82 20.01 -5.62
N VAL A 58 1.92 19.63 -6.22
CA VAL A 58 1.97 18.43 -7.04
C VAL A 58 2.21 17.24 -6.15
N ASP A 59 1.49 16.17 -6.43
CA ASP A 59 1.67 14.94 -5.68
C ASP A 59 3.02 14.35 -6.02
N VAL A 60 3.99 14.56 -5.13
CA VAL A 60 5.34 14.07 -5.38
C VAL A 60 5.48 12.58 -5.11
N PHE A 61 4.49 11.97 -4.46
CA PHE A 61 4.49 10.53 -4.24
C PHE A 61 3.80 9.87 -5.41
N ASN A 62 4.47 9.85 -6.56
CA ASN A 62 3.85 9.34 -7.78
C ASN A 62 4.58 8.17 -8.39
N GLU A 63 5.52 7.59 -7.68
CA GLU A 63 6.23 6.42 -8.19
C GLU A 63 5.78 5.20 -7.41
N LEU A 64 5.27 4.20 -8.13
CA LEU A 64 4.78 3.00 -7.48
C LEU A 64 5.92 2.29 -6.77
N TYR A 65 5.74 2.08 -5.47
CA TYR A 65 6.71 1.35 -4.67
C TYR A 65 6.33 -0.12 -4.58
N ALA A 66 5.08 -0.40 -4.23
CA ALA A 66 4.63 -1.79 -4.10
C ALA A 66 3.12 -1.84 -4.12
N VAL A 67 2.57 -2.83 -4.81
CA VAL A 67 1.17 -3.17 -4.67
C VAL A 67 1.12 -4.24 -3.60
N ILE A 68 0.46 -3.95 -2.50
CA ILE A 68 0.56 -4.81 -1.31
C ILE A 68 -0.63 -5.74 -1.13
N THR A 69 -1.63 -5.63 -1.98
CA THR A 69 -2.77 -6.54 -1.97
C THR A 69 -2.72 -7.46 -3.17
N VAL A 70 -3.49 -8.52 -3.11
CA VAL A 70 -3.62 -9.44 -4.22
C VAL A 70 -5.09 -9.78 -4.38
N ASN A 71 -5.54 -9.81 -5.64
CA ASN A 71 -6.92 -10.13 -5.97
C ASN A 71 -6.96 -11.58 -6.41
N LEU A 72 -7.35 -12.47 -5.50
CA LEU A 72 -7.33 -13.89 -5.78
C LEU A 72 -8.57 -14.28 -6.57
N PRO A 73 -8.38 -14.94 -7.72
CA PRO A 73 -9.52 -15.44 -8.46
C PRO A 73 -10.20 -16.55 -7.66
N ASP A 74 -11.49 -16.70 -7.85
CA ASP A 74 -12.26 -17.74 -7.17
C ASP A 74 -12.22 -17.60 -5.67
N SER A 75 -11.81 -16.45 -5.17
CA SER A 75 -11.79 -16.26 -3.73
C SER A 75 -13.20 -16.00 -3.23
N ILE A 76 -13.38 -16.22 -1.95
CA ILE A 76 -14.62 -15.89 -1.30
C ILE A 76 -14.78 -14.39 -1.29
N VAL A 77 -16.02 -13.93 -1.41
CA VAL A 77 -16.28 -12.50 -1.34
C VAL A 77 -15.93 -12.02 0.07
N LEU A 78 -15.03 -11.05 0.14
CA LEU A 78 -14.60 -10.51 1.40
C LEU A 78 -15.45 -9.31 1.78
N PRO A 79 -15.59 -9.04 3.08
CA PRO A 79 -16.28 -7.82 3.50
C PRO A 79 -15.62 -6.59 2.94
N GLN A 80 -16.38 -5.52 2.83
CA GLN A 80 -15.86 -4.27 2.32
C GLN A 80 -14.69 -3.79 3.19
N GLY A 81 -13.66 -3.29 2.52
CA GLY A 81 -12.48 -2.82 3.23
C GLY A 81 -11.49 -3.91 3.58
N THR A 82 -11.75 -5.14 3.19
CA THR A 82 -10.89 -6.28 3.49
C THR A 82 -10.29 -6.81 2.19
N GLN A 83 -9.01 -7.18 2.25
CA GLN A 83 -8.36 -7.75 1.08
C GLN A 83 -7.20 -8.63 1.51
N PHE A 84 -6.82 -9.54 0.62
CA PHE A 84 -5.68 -10.41 0.84
C PHE A 84 -4.40 -9.63 0.65
N ILE A 85 -3.41 -9.94 1.47
CA ILE A 85 -2.14 -9.23 1.51
C ILE A 85 -1.08 -10.07 0.79
N ASP A 86 -0.32 -9.41 -0.08
CA ASP A 86 0.67 -10.09 -0.90
C ASP A 86 1.96 -10.31 -0.11
N THR A 87 1.90 -11.22 0.84
CA THR A 87 3.05 -11.55 1.66
C THR A 87 4.05 -12.39 0.91
N ASN A 88 3.67 -12.93 -0.24
CA ASN A 88 4.59 -13.70 -1.05
C ASN A 88 5.67 -12.81 -1.67
N ASN A 89 5.26 -11.69 -2.22
CA ASN A 89 6.21 -10.76 -2.81
C ASN A 89 6.73 -9.75 -1.80
N HIS A 90 5.95 -9.46 -0.75
CA HIS A 90 6.31 -8.45 0.22
C HIS A 90 6.11 -9.01 1.63
N PRO A 91 7.00 -9.93 2.06
CA PRO A 91 6.78 -10.59 3.36
C PRO A 91 6.79 -9.63 4.54
N TRP A 92 7.40 -8.46 4.39
CA TRP A 92 7.46 -7.48 5.48
C TRP A 92 6.16 -6.74 5.70
N VAL A 93 5.25 -6.77 4.73
CA VAL A 93 4.15 -5.82 4.74
C VAL A 93 3.09 -6.15 5.78
N TYR A 94 2.91 -7.42 6.11
CA TYR A 94 1.87 -7.81 7.06
C TYR A 94 2.09 -7.12 8.42
N ASN A 95 3.27 -7.30 8.98
CA ASN A 95 3.58 -6.67 10.27
C ASN A 95 3.66 -5.17 10.15
N TRP A 96 4.15 -4.67 9.02
CA TRP A 96 4.25 -3.26 8.80
C TRP A 96 2.87 -2.58 8.86
N LEU A 97 1.88 -3.22 8.28
CA LEU A 97 0.52 -2.68 8.31
C LEU A 97 -0.04 -2.65 9.72
N ILE A 98 0.25 -3.68 10.49
CA ILE A 98 -0.20 -3.72 11.88
C ILE A 98 0.49 -2.64 12.69
N GLU A 99 1.80 -2.54 12.55
CA GLU A 99 2.59 -1.62 13.35
C GLU A 99 2.24 -0.16 13.09
N ASN A 100 1.82 0.12 11.87
CA ASN A 100 1.46 1.49 11.53
C ASN A 100 -0.02 1.79 11.69
N GLY A 101 -0.79 0.84 12.19
CA GLY A 101 -2.20 1.07 12.44
C GLY A 101 -3.03 1.22 11.18
N ILE A 102 -2.56 0.65 10.08
CA ILE A 102 -3.23 0.80 8.79
C ILE A 102 -4.29 -0.27 8.61
N ALA A 103 -3.99 -1.48 9.03
CA ALA A 103 -4.89 -2.61 8.81
C ALA A 103 -4.78 -3.57 9.98
N ALA A 104 -5.80 -4.39 10.14
CA ALA A 104 -5.87 -5.36 11.23
C ALA A 104 -6.08 -6.75 10.68
N PRO A 105 -5.49 -7.77 11.31
CA PRO A 105 -5.70 -9.15 10.88
C PRO A 105 -7.14 -9.57 11.07
N THR A 106 -7.63 -10.41 10.14
CA THR A 106 -8.98 -10.98 10.28
C THR A 106 -8.95 -12.41 10.74
N GLY A 107 -7.79 -13.06 10.67
CA GLY A 107 -7.70 -14.48 10.95
C GLY A 107 -8.05 -15.35 9.76
N TYR A 108 -8.44 -14.77 8.66
CA TYR A 108 -8.81 -15.52 7.47
C TYR A 108 -7.64 -15.55 6.49
N CYS A 109 -7.42 -16.72 5.89
CA CYS A 109 -6.36 -16.90 4.90
C CYS A 109 -6.90 -17.68 3.73
N ALA A 110 -6.32 -17.46 2.57
CA ALA A 110 -6.68 -18.23 1.38
C ALA A 110 -5.41 -18.70 0.71
N ARG A 111 -5.50 -19.89 0.15
CA ARG A 111 -4.37 -20.49 -0.57
C ARG A 111 -4.57 -20.30 -2.06
N CYS A 112 -3.51 -19.94 -2.73
CA CYS A 112 -3.50 -19.88 -4.18
C CYS A 112 -2.19 -20.50 -4.64
N GLY A 113 -2.27 -21.66 -5.26
CA GLY A 113 -1.09 -22.42 -5.59
C GLY A 113 -0.34 -22.84 -4.34
N PHE A 114 0.92 -22.48 -4.26
CA PHE A 114 1.73 -22.79 -3.09
C PHE A 114 1.76 -21.65 -2.08
N CYS A 115 1.05 -20.57 -2.35
CA CYS A 115 1.11 -19.40 -1.50
C CYS A 115 -0.12 -19.32 -0.63
N LEU A 116 0.06 -18.82 0.57
CA LEU A 116 -1.02 -18.60 1.51
C LEU A 116 -1.08 -17.10 1.81
N TYR A 117 -2.24 -16.51 1.55
CA TYR A 117 -2.40 -15.05 1.68
C TYR A 117 -3.34 -14.74 2.83
N PRO A 118 -2.89 -13.97 3.81
CA PRO A 118 -3.78 -13.54 4.89
C PRO A 118 -4.65 -12.38 4.42
N ALA A 119 -5.84 -12.30 4.98
CA ALA A 119 -6.76 -11.19 4.70
C ALA A 119 -6.70 -10.22 5.87
N MET A 120 -6.65 -8.93 5.54
CA MET A 120 -6.63 -7.88 6.54
C MET A 120 -7.72 -6.87 6.25
N LYS A 121 -8.21 -6.26 7.31
CA LYS A 121 -9.20 -5.20 7.18
C LYS A 121 -8.48 -3.87 7.29
N PHE A 122 -8.69 -3.02 6.30
CA PHE A 122 -8.08 -1.71 6.27
C PHE A 122 -9.01 -0.69 6.93
N TRP A 123 -8.42 0.22 7.67
CA TRP A 123 -9.17 1.27 8.36
C TRP A 123 -9.64 2.40 7.46
#